data_a1b449ea763169be9075e3bcf487de3e
#
_entry.id   a1b449ea763169be9075e3bcf487de3e
#
_cell.length_a   1.000
_cell.length_b   1.000
_cell.length_c   1.000
_cell.angle_alpha   90.00
_cell.angle_beta   90.00
_cell.angle_gamma   90.00
#
_symmetry.space_group_name_H-M   'P 1'
#
loop_
_entity.id
_entity.type
_entity.pdbx_description
1 polymer ?
#
loop_
_entity_poly.entity_id
_entity_poly.type
_entity_poly.pdbx_seq_one_letter_code
_entity_poly.pdbx_strand_id
1 'polypeptide(L)'
;MRRRRRETPRDVIDAALNDANETVLDECEQSRVVQAFEASTAAQRRFASAFFGSLGISLGVVYFGAHCACGAFGGGDVWARSLLHRWYYVEGARARAFVTMCDWASAAAYSASGLACARLRGDAYGGATATARAGLVCGVVASCAWWALGVWGSGTFDAGSASRGAAPAAWAWTCAHVVRAQVDAARAVETLRSKMYAHKSL
;
A
#
# COMPACT_ATOMS: atom_id res chain seq x y z
N MET A 1 32.07 -14.17 30.50
CA MET A 1 31.66 -14.19 29.06
C MET A 1 30.78 -12.98 28.78
N ARG A 2 31.28 -11.90 28.15
CA ARG A 2 30.47 -10.75 27.71
C ARG A 2 29.69 -11.20 26.44
N ARG A 3 28.35 -11.31 26.52
CA ARG A 3 27.47 -11.46 25.33
C ARG A 3 27.69 -10.24 24.43
N ARG A 4 28.37 -10.39 23.31
CA ARG A 4 28.40 -9.39 22.24
C ARG A 4 26.96 -9.11 21.85
N ARG A 5 26.47 -7.92 22.17
CA ARG A 5 25.18 -7.41 21.73
C ARG A 5 25.22 -7.44 20.20
N ARG A 6 24.31 -8.15 19.54
CA ARG A 6 24.20 -8.11 18.08
C ARG A 6 23.79 -6.68 17.71
N GLU A 7 24.70 -5.96 17.10
CA GLU A 7 24.41 -4.64 16.56
C GLU A 7 23.29 -4.75 15.55
N THR A 8 22.29 -3.89 15.67
CA THR A 8 21.20 -3.82 14.68
C THR A 8 21.69 -3.05 13.45
N PRO A 9 21.11 -3.28 12.25
CA PRO A 9 21.49 -2.49 11.07
C PRO A 9 21.36 -0.99 11.27
N ARG A 10 20.45 -0.57 12.13
CA ARG A 10 20.22 0.82 12.49
C ARG A 10 21.36 1.39 13.33
N ASP A 11 21.87 0.63 14.29
CA ASP A 11 23.01 1.05 15.11
C ASP A 11 24.27 1.28 14.26
N VAL A 12 24.47 0.44 13.23
CA VAL A 12 25.60 0.58 12.29
C VAL A 12 25.47 1.83 11.41
N ILE A 13 24.24 2.11 10.93
CA ILE A 13 23.96 3.30 10.12
C ILE A 13 24.13 4.56 10.94
N ASP A 14 23.59 4.61 12.17
CA ASP A 14 23.66 5.76 13.07
C ASP A 14 25.11 6.03 13.48
N ALA A 15 25.90 5.00 13.75
CA ALA A 15 27.33 5.13 14.03
C ALA A 15 28.09 5.71 12.82
N ALA A 16 27.85 5.18 11.63
CA ALA A 16 28.51 5.65 10.40
C ALA A 16 28.14 7.11 10.05
N LEU A 17 26.89 7.52 10.29
CA LEU A 17 26.46 8.91 10.07
C LEU A 17 27.12 9.88 11.07
N ASN A 18 27.39 9.44 12.28
CA ASN A 18 28.08 10.25 13.28
C ASN A 18 29.59 10.36 12.99
N ASP A 19 30.23 9.27 12.52
CA ASP A 19 31.66 9.27 12.16
C ASP A 19 31.95 9.96 10.81
N ALA A 20 31.00 9.98 9.87
CA ALA A 20 31.18 10.58 8.55
C ALA A 20 31.46 12.10 8.58
N ASN A 21 31.27 12.77 9.71
CA ASN A 21 31.64 14.17 9.91
C ASN A 21 33.14 14.39 10.21
N GLU A 22 33.90 13.34 10.52
CA GLU A 22 35.29 13.51 10.99
C GLU A 22 36.35 12.73 10.21
N THR A 23 35.98 11.62 9.54
CA THR A 23 36.96 10.78 8.81
C THR A 23 36.41 10.15 7.55
N VAL A 24 37.28 9.96 6.54
CA VAL A 24 36.95 9.18 5.36
C VAL A 24 36.81 7.70 5.78
N LEU A 25 35.60 7.13 5.66
CA LEU A 25 35.31 5.74 6.00
C LEU A 25 36.21 4.77 5.23
N ASP A 26 36.83 3.84 5.94
CA ASP A 26 37.59 2.73 5.34
C ASP A 26 36.68 1.84 4.49
N GLU A 27 37.25 1.18 3.47
CA GLU A 27 36.53 0.30 2.55
C GLU A 27 35.70 -0.77 3.27
N CYS A 28 36.21 -1.29 4.38
CA CYS A 28 35.53 -2.30 5.18
C CYS A 28 34.30 -1.73 5.87
N GLU A 29 34.38 -0.49 6.36
CA GLU A 29 33.30 0.24 6.99
C GLU A 29 32.23 0.64 5.97
N GLN A 30 32.64 1.13 4.80
CA GLN A 30 31.72 1.40 3.68
C GLN A 30 30.92 0.16 3.28
N SER A 31 31.58 -1.01 3.16
CA SER A 31 30.90 -2.27 2.87
C SER A 31 29.88 -2.66 3.94
N ARG A 32 30.22 -2.45 5.23
CA ARG A 32 29.29 -2.69 6.35
C ARG A 32 28.07 -1.80 6.29
N VAL A 33 28.26 -0.52 6.01
CA VAL A 33 27.18 0.45 5.89
C VAL A 33 26.22 0.06 4.76
N VAL A 34 26.74 -0.27 3.58
CA VAL A 34 25.89 -0.70 2.45
C VAL A 34 25.13 -1.97 2.81
N GLN A 35 25.77 -2.97 3.42
CA GLN A 35 25.08 -4.20 3.85
C GLN A 35 23.99 -3.90 4.89
N ALA A 36 24.21 -2.97 5.80
CA ALA A 36 23.22 -2.56 6.79
C ALA A 36 22.01 -1.88 6.11
N PHE A 37 22.23 -1.02 5.11
CA PHE A 37 21.17 -0.41 4.32
C PHE A 37 20.39 -1.45 3.52
N GLU A 38 21.06 -2.41 2.87
CA GLU A 38 20.42 -3.51 2.16
C GLU A 38 19.53 -4.35 3.09
N ALA A 39 20.05 -4.71 4.27
CA ALA A 39 19.31 -5.47 5.27
C ALA A 39 18.08 -4.70 5.79
N SER A 40 18.24 -3.41 6.07
CA SER A 40 17.15 -2.54 6.51
C SER A 40 16.06 -2.40 5.45
N THR A 41 16.45 -2.12 4.21
CA THR A 41 15.54 -2.00 3.07
C THR A 41 14.80 -3.31 2.80
N ALA A 42 15.50 -4.45 2.88
CA ALA A 42 14.88 -5.76 2.73
C ALA A 42 13.85 -6.05 3.84
N ALA A 43 14.16 -5.69 5.08
CA ALA A 43 13.23 -5.84 6.21
C ALA A 43 11.98 -4.96 6.03
N GLN A 44 12.14 -3.70 5.64
CA GLN A 44 11.03 -2.80 5.36
C GLN A 44 10.15 -3.30 4.20
N ARG A 45 10.76 -3.83 3.13
CA ARG A 45 10.02 -4.45 2.01
C ARG A 45 9.19 -5.64 2.46
N ARG A 46 9.76 -6.53 3.28
CA ARG A 46 9.04 -7.69 3.81
C ARG A 46 7.85 -7.25 4.66
N PHE A 47 8.05 -6.26 5.51
CA PHE A 47 6.96 -5.69 6.31
C PHE A 47 5.88 -5.04 5.43
N ALA A 48 6.25 -4.17 4.51
CA ALA A 48 5.32 -3.50 3.61
C ALA A 48 4.51 -4.51 2.78
N SER A 49 5.18 -5.51 2.21
CA SER A 49 4.53 -6.58 1.45
C SER A 49 3.59 -7.43 2.32
N ALA A 50 3.98 -7.79 3.53
CA ALA A 50 3.15 -8.59 4.41
C ALA A 50 1.96 -7.78 4.92
N PHE A 51 2.17 -6.58 5.44
CA PHE A 51 1.12 -5.77 6.05
C PHE A 51 0.16 -5.18 5.02
N PHE A 52 0.67 -4.33 4.13
CA PHE A 52 -0.20 -3.67 3.14
C PHE A 52 -0.72 -4.64 2.08
N GLY A 53 0.08 -5.66 1.73
CA GLY A 53 -0.32 -6.69 0.78
C GLY A 53 -1.49 -7.53 1.31
N SER A 54 -1.36 -8.08 2.51
CA SER A 54 -2.43 -8.90 3.10
C SER A 54 -3.67 -8.09 3.42
N LEU A 55 -3.52 -6.91 4.03
CA LEU A 55 -4.64 -6.06 4.40
C LEU A 55 -5.43 -5.59 3.18
N GLY A 56 -4.74 -5.15 2.11
CA GLY A 56 -5.40 -4.71 0.88
C GLY A 56 -6.16 -5.85 0.19
N ILE A 57 -5.55 -7.02 0.07
CA ILE A 57 -6.22 -8.20 -0.52
C ILE A 57 -7.41 -8.61 0.35
N SER A 58 -7.27 -8.64 1.68
CA SER A 58 -8.36 -8.99 2.59
C SER A 58 -9.52 -8.01 2.50
N LEU A 59 -9.25 -6.70 2.45
CA LEU A 59 -10.29 -5.69 2.23
C LEU A 59 -11.00 -5.88 0.89
N GLY A 60 -10.26 -6.15 -0.19
CA GLY A 60 -10.85 -6.44 -1.49
C GLY A 60 -11.77 -7.65 -1.46
N VAL A 61 -11.35 -8.73 -0.81
CA VAL A 61 -12.17 -9.95 -0.63
C VAL A 61 -13.41 -9.66 0.21
N VAL A 62 -13.30 -8.88 1.29
CA VAL A 62 -14.43 -8.49 2.13
C VAL A 62 -15.45 -7.67 1.34
N TYR A 63 -15.01 -6.68 0.56
CA TYR A 63 -15.90 -5.87 -0.27
C TYR A 63 -16.60 -6.73 -1.35
N PHE A 64 -15.85 -7.60 -2.02
CA PHE A 64 -16.40 -8.51 -3.03
C PHE A 64 -17.35 -9.52 -2.40
N GLY A 65 -16.98 -10.13 -1.28
CA GLY A 65 -17.80 -11.12 -0.56
C GLY A 65 -19.08 -10.52 0.02
N ALA A 66 -19.02 -9.30 0.59
CA ALA A 66 -20.18 -8.59 1.07
C ALA A 66 -21.16 -8.29 -0.08
N HIS A 67 -20.63 -7.90 -1.25
CA HIS A 67 -21.44 -7.67 -2.44
C HIS A 67 -22.13 -8.95 -2.91
N CYS A 68 -21.40 -10.06 -3.01
CA CYS A 68 -21.95 -11.36 -3.42
C CYS A 68 -23.01 -11.85 -2.44
N ALA A 69 -22.78 -11.71 -1.13
CA ALA A 69 -23.73 -12.09 -0.10
C ALA A 69 -25.02 -11.29 -0.18
N CYS A 70 -24.94 -9.97 -0.37
CA CYS A 70 -26.11 -9.11 -0.53
C CYS A 70 -26.92 -9.43 -1.79
N GLY A 71 -26.24 -9.80 -2.89
CA GLY A 71 -26.89 -10.17 -4.15
C GLY A 71 -27.54 -11.57 -4.14
N ALA A 72 -26.89 -12.54 -3.48
CA ALA A 72 -27.34 -13.93 -3.48
C ALA A 72 -28.47 -14.23 -2.50
N PHE A 73 -28.54 -13.53 -1.37
CA PHE A 73 -29.45 -13.86 -0.27
C PHE A 73 -30.69 -12.96 -0.17
N GLY A 74 -30.92 -12.02 -1.09
CA GLY A 74 -32.19 -11.28 -1.29
C GLY A 74 -32.89 -10.65 -0.09
N GLY A 75 -32.41 -10.92 1.09
CA GLY A 75 -33.03 -10.55 2.36
C GLY A 75 -31.96 -10.32 3.41
N GLY A 76 -31.19 -9.32 3.17
CA GLY A 76 -30.07 -8.84 3.94
C GLY A 76 -29.99 -9.22 5.40
N ASP A 77 -29.11 -10.13 5.70
CA ASP A 77 -28.75 -10.42 7.07
C ASP A 77 -27.97 -9.28 7.72
N VAL A 78 -28.11 -9.19 9.03
CA VAL A 78 -27.70 -8.08 9.91
C VAL A 78 -26.25 -7.61 9.70
N TRP A 79 -25.36 -8.51 9.26
CA TRP A 79 -23.95 -8.17 9.10
C TRP A 79 -23.66 -7.39 7.81
N ALA A 80 -24.24 -7.79 6.70
CA ALA A 80 -24.15 -7.05 5.43
C ALA A 80 -24.85 -5.69 5.51
N ARG A 81 -25.94 -5.60 6.28
CA ARG A 81 -26.62 -4.36 6.59
C ARG A 81 -25.76 -3.37 7.37
N SER A 82 -24.94 -3.82 8.32
CA SER A 82 -24.15 -2.92 9.17
C SER A 82 -23.00 -2.22 8.45
N LEU A 83 -22.41 -2.83 7.42
CA LEU A 83 -21.33 -2.26 6.64
C LEU A 83 -21.80 -1.37 5.48
N LEU A 84 -22.97 -1.66 4.89
CA LEU A 84 -23.46 -1.03 3.66
C LEU A 84 -24.83 -0.37 3.83
N HIS A 85 -25.48 -0.46 5.00
CA HIS A 85 -26.88 -0.20 5.21
C HIS A 85 -27.39 1.20 4.81
N ARG A 86 -26.59 2.23 4.91
CA ARG A 86 -27.05 3.59 4.57
C ARG A 86 -27.19 3.87 3.08
N TRP A 87 -26.53 3.06 2.23
CA TRP A 87 -26.44 3.33 0.79
C TRP A 87 -27.36 2.48 -0.07
N TYR A 88 -27.87 1.34 0.45
CA TYR A 88 -28.78 0.45 -0.28
C TYR A 88 -30.23 0.94 -0.33
N TYR A 89 -30.57 2.01 0.39
CA TYR A 89 -31.91 2.60 0.38
C TYR A 89 -32.18 3.52 -0.82
N VAL A 90 -31.32 3.54 -1.82
CA VAL A 90 -31.61 4.25 -3.06
C VAL A 90 -32.58 3.39 -3.88
N GLU A 91 -33.83 3.83 -3.96
CA GLU A 91 -34.89 3.13 -4.68
C GLU A 91 -34.60 3.10 -6.19
N GLY A 92 -34.67 1.91 -6.78
CA GLY A 92 -34.62 1.69 -8.23
C GLY A 92 -33.47 0.82 -8.73
N ALA A 93 -33.70 0.10 -9.81
CA ALA A 93 -32.74 -0.82 -10.43
C ALA A 93 -31.44 -0.12 -10.89
N ARG A 94 -31.53 1.13 -11.37
CA ARG A 94 -30.37 1.93 -11.81
C ARG A 94 -29.45 2.30 -10.65
N ALA A 95 -30.02 2.66 -9.51
CA ALA A 95 -29.24 2.99 -8.33
C ALA A 95 -28.54 1.78 -7.72
N ARG A 96 -29.21 0.61 -7.72
CA ARG A 96 -28.59 -0.66 -7.32
C ARG A 96 -27.41 -1.02 -8.21
N ALA A 97 -27.57 -0.90 -9.54
CA ALA A 97 -26.46 -1.16 -10.46
C ALA A 97 -25.28 -0.23 -10.24
N PHE A 98 -25.52 1.04 -9.91
CA PHE A 98 -24.47 2.02 -9.64
C PHE A 98 -23.73 1.73 -8.33
N VAL A 99 -24.44 1.37 -7.25
CA VAL A 99 -23.82 0.91 -5.98
C VAL A 99 -22.97 -0.32 -6.21
N THR A 100 -23.48 -1.28 -7.00
CA THR A 100 -22.69 -2.47 -7.40
C THR A 100 -21.39 -2.10 -8.07
N MET A 101 -21.41 -1.16 -9.01
CA MET A 101 -20.19 -0.68 -9.67
C MET A 101 -19.23 -0.02 -8.70
N CYS A 102 -19.72 0.77 -7.72
CA CYS A 102 -18.89 1.38 -6.69
C CYS A 102 -18.20 0.36 -5.79
N ASP A 103 -18.93 -0.70 -5.39
CA ASP A 103 -18.38 -1.80 -4.59
C ASP A 103 -17.30 -2.57 -5.36
N TRP A 104 -17.55 -2.88 -6.63
CA TRP A 104 -16.57 -3.58 -7.48
C TRP A 104 -15.32 -2.72 -7.73
N ALA A 105 -15.49 -1.42 -7.98
CA ALA A 105 -14.38 -0.51 -8.14
C ALA A 105 -13.56 -0.40 -6.84
N SER A 106 -14.22 -0.38 -5.69
CA SER A 106 -13.56 -0.38 -4.38
C SER A 106 -12.80 -1.69 -4.14
N ALA A 107 -13.42 -2.83 -4.40
CA ALA A 107 -12.78 -4.14 -4.30
C ALA A 107 -11.55 -4.23 -5.21
N ALA A 108 -11.66 -3.76 -6.45
CA ALA A 108 -10.54 -3.69 -7.39
C ALA A 108 -9.42 -2.77 -6.90
N ALA A 109 -9.76 -1.59 -6.35
CA ALA A 109 -8.79 -0.65 -5.80
C ALA A 109 -8.00 -1.25 -4.63
N TYR A 110 -8.67 -1.85 -3.66
CA TYR A 110 -8.04 -2.51 -2.52
C TYR A 110 -7.17 -3.70 -2.95
N SER A 111 -7.71 -4.58 -3.81
CA SER A 111 -7.00 -5.77 -4.28
C SER A 111 -5.78 -5.41 -5.13
N ALA A 112 -5.90 -4.49 -6.09
CA ALA A 112 -4.79 -4.07 -6.94
C ALA A 112 -3.70 -3.38 -6.12
N SER A 113 -4.07 -2.52 -5.18
CA SER A 113 -3.12 -1.83 -4.31
C SER A 113 -2.41 -2.80 -3.35
N GLY A 114 -3.14 -3.76 -2.78
CA GLY A 114 -2.57 -4.84 -1.97
C GLY A 114 -1.63 -5.73 -2.77
N LEU A 115 -2.02 -6.13 -3.98
CA LEU A 115 -1.20 -6.92 -4.88
C LEU A 115 0.09 -6.18 -5.29
N ALA A 116 0.03 -4.87 -5.50
CA ALA A 116 1.20 -4.04 -5.76
C ALA A 116 2.22 -4.12 -4.62
N CYS A 117 1.75 -4.01 -3.37
CA CYS A 117 2.60 -4.17 -2.20
C CYS A 117 3.12 -5.62 -2.05
N ALA A 118 2.29 -6.63 -2.32
CA ALA A 118 2.71 -8.03 -2.26
C ALA A 118 3.83 -8.35 -3.28
N ARG A 119 3.79 -7.73 -4.46
CA ARG A 119 4.83 -7.86 -5.51
C ARG A 119 6.18 -7.26 -5.14
N LEU A 120 6.28 -6.46 -4.08
CA LEU A 120 7.55 -5.96 -3.57
C LEU A 120 8.48 -7.06 -3.05
N ARG A 121 7.97 -8.28 -2.83
CA ARG A 121 8.81 -9.44 -2.44
C ARG A 121 9.71 -9.92 -3.57
N GLY A 122 9.30 -9.73 -4.82
CA GLY A 122 10.09 -10.09 -5.99
C GLY A 122 10.95 -8.92 -6.49
N ASP A 123 11.90 -9.22 -7.38
CA ASP A 123 12.80 -8.20 -7.94
C ASP A 123 12.17 -7.40 -9.10
N ALA A 124 10.92 -7.69 -9.45
CA ALA A 124 10.22 -7.07 -10.57
C ALA A 124 9.48 -5.78 -10.16
N TYR A 125 10.22 -4.74 -9.81
CA TYR A 125 9.67 -3.43 -9.42
C TYR A 125 8.74 -2.79 -10.46
N GLY A 126 8.98 -3.02 -11.75
CA GLY A 126 8.13 -2.50 -12.82
C GLY A 126 6.69 -2.98 -12.72
N GLY A 127 6.49 -4.26 -12.39
CA GLY A 127 5.16 -4.83 -12.19
C GLY A 127 4.44 -4.26 -10.95
N ALA A 128 5.17 -4.01 -9.86
CA ALA A 128 4.59 -3.42 -8.64
C ALA A 128 4.13 -1.98 -8.89
N THR A 129 4.93 -1.15 -9.58
CA THR A 129 4.56 0.25 -9.89
C THR A 129 3.38 0.35 -10.85
N ALA A 130 3.32 -0.49 -11.88
CA ALA A 130 2.19 -0.53 -12.81
C ALA A 130 0.90 -0.92 -12.09
N THR A 131 0.95 -1.96 -11.24
CA THR A 131 -0.20 -2.40 -10.45
C THR A 131 -0.64 -1.34 -9.42
N ALA A 132 0.31 -0.63 -8.79
CA ALA A 132 -0.01 0.47 -7.88
C ALA A 132 -0.72 1.64 -8.59
N ARG A 133 -0.30 1.98 -9.81
CA ARG A 133 -0.98 2.99 -10.63
C ARG A 133 -2.40 2.56 -10.98
N ALA A 134 -2.59 1.31 -11.40
CA ALA A 134 -3.93 0.77 -11.68
C ALA A 134 -4.83 0.82 -10.42
N GLY A 135 -4.31 0.41 -9.26
CA GLY A 135 -5.02 0.53 -7.98
C GLY A 135 -5.40 1.97 -7.64
N LEU A 136 -4.50 2.94 -7.89
CA LEU A 136 -4.77 4.35 -7.65
C LEU A 136 -5.89 4.88 -8.57
N VAL A 137 -5.88 4.54 -9.85
CA VAL A 137 -6.94 4.92 -10.79
C VAL A 137 -8.29 4.34 -10.34
N CYS A 138 -8.33 3.04 -10.02
CA CYS A 138 -9.54 2.40 -9.49
C CYS A 138 -10.01 3.06 -8.19
N GLY A 139 -9.09 3.42 -7.28
CA GLY A 139 -9.40 4.08 -6.02
C GLY A 139 -10.02 5.46 -6.21
N VAL A 140 -9.46 6.27 -7.12
CA VAL A 140 -10.01 7.59 -7.45
C VAL A 140 -11.40 7.45 -8.09
N VAL A 141 -11.56 6.54 -9.06
CA VAL A 141 -12.86 6.29 -9.71
C VAL A 141 -13.90 5.83 -8.69
N ALA A 142 -13.56 4.88 -7.81
CA ALA A 142 -14.44 4.42 -6.74
C ALA A 142 -14.85 5.57 -5.81
N SER A 143 -13.90 6.40 -5.38
CA SER A 143 -14.17 7.52 -4.48
C SER A 143 -15.05 8.59 -5.13
N CYS A 144 -14.80 8.94 -6.37
CA CYS A 144 -15.65 9.86 -7.13
C CYS A 144 -17.08 9.31 -7.27
N ALA A 145 -17.22 8.02 -7.58
CA ALA A 145 -18.50 7.37 -7.70
C ALA A 145 -19.28 7.33 -6.38
N TRP A 146 -18.61 7.03 -5.27
CA TRP A 146 -19.21 7.09 -3.94
C TRP A 146 -19.66 8.50 -3.55
N TRP A 147 -18.87 9.52 -3.86
CA TRP A 147 -19.25 10.91 -3.61
C TRP A 147 -20.42 11.35 -4.47
N ALA A 148 -20.43 10.97 -5.75
CA ALA A 148 -21.56 11.26 -6.61
C ALA A 148 -22.86 10.63 -6.10
N LEU A 149 -22.81 9.37 -5.62
CA LEU A 149 -23.94 8.73 -4.95
C LEU A 149 -24.38 9.48 -3.68
N GLY A 150 -23.42 9.91 -2.86
CA GLY A 150 -23.71 10.64 -1.64
C GLY A 150 -24.45 11.94 -1.90
N VAL A 151 -24.04 12.69 -2.92
CA VAL A 151 -24.66 13.96 -3.30
C VAL A 151 -26.06 13.73 -3.92
N TRP A 152 -26.21 12.74 -4.79
CA TRP A 152 -27.47 12.52 -5.52
C TRP A 152 -28.51 11.71 -4.74
N GLY A 153 -28.05 10.84 -3.82
CA GLY A 153 -28.95 9.90 -3.15
C GLY A 153 -29.53 10.40 -1.81
N SER A 154 -28.81 11.23 -1.07
CA SER A 154 -29.24 11.65 0.29
C SER A 154 -29.57 13.13 0.42
N GLY A 155 -29.13 13.97 -0.50
CA GLY A 155 -29.23 15.43 -0.39
C GLY A 155 -28.44 16.03 0.80
N THR A 156 -27.91 15.18 1.68
CA THR A 156 -27.13 15.57 2.85
C THR A 156 -25.79 14.86 2.86
N PHE A 157 -24.73 15.62 2.73
CA PHE A 157 -23.35 15.12 2.80
C PHE A 157 -22.91 15.09 4.28
N ASP A 158 -22.94 13.92 4.91
CA ASP A 158 -22.43 13.76 6.26
C ASP A 158 -20.94 13.34 6.27
N ALA A 159 -20.23 13.63 7.37
CA ALA A 159 -18.81 13.31 7.52
C ALA A 159 -18.53 11.80 7.40
N GLY A 160 -19.47 10.95 7.77
CA GLY A 160 -19.36 9.51 7.64
C GLY A 160 -19.42 9.03 6.18
N SER A 161 -20.21 9.71 5.36
CA SER A 161 -20.31 9.46 3.93
C SER A 161 -19.03 9.90 3.20
N ALA A 162 -18.54 11.10 3.55
CA ALA A 162 -17.31 11.65 2.99
C ALA A 162 -16.10 10.73 3.26
N SER A 163 -15.96 10.25 4.49
CA SER A 163 -14.84 9.39 4.88
C SER A 163 -14.86 8.03 4.17
N ARG A 164 -16.05 7.42 4.03
CA ARG A 164 -16.19 6.14 3.31
C ARG A 164 -15.92 6.30 1.82
N GLY A 165 -16.39 7.37 1.22
CA GLY A 165 -16.09 7.69 -0.17
C GLY A 165 -14.61 7.92 -0.42
N ALA A 166 -13.89 8.55 0.50
CA ALA A 166 -12.46 8.80 0.36
C ALA A 166 -11.57 7.55 0.60
N ALA A 167 -12.05 6.56 1.33
CA ALA A 167 -11.24 5.44 1.80
C ALA A 167 -10.54 4.65 0.66
N PRO A 168 -11.18 4.29 -0.47
CA PRO A 168 -10.51 3.58 -1.56
C PRO A 168 -9.35 4.37 -2.16
N ALA A 169 -9.53 5.68 -2.38
CA ALA A 169 -8.48 6.54 -2.93
C ALA A 169 -7.34 6.73 -1.92
N ALA A 170 -7.66 6.99 -0.65
CA ALA A 170 -6.65 7.17 0.39
C ALA A 170 -5.81 5.91 0.59
N TRP A 171 -6.43 4.74 0.60
CA TRP A 171 -5.73 3.46 0.65
C TRP A 171 -4.81 3.25 -0.55
N ALA A 172 -5.35 3.42 -1.76
CA ALA A 172 -4.59 3.22 -2.99
C ALA A 172 -3.41 4.21 -3.09
N TRP A 173 -3.60 5.47 -2.66
CA TRP A 173 -2.55 6.47 -2.58
C TRP A 173 -1.45 6.07 -1.59
N THR A 174 -1.82 5.60 -0.40
CA THR A 174 -0.87 5.12 0.61
C THR A 174 -0.04 3.96 0.07
N CYS A 175 -0.68 2.95 -0.52
CA CYS A 175 0.01 1.82 -1.13
C CYS A 175 0.94 2.26 -2.28
N ALA A 176 0.49 3.17 -3.14
CA ALA A 176 1.32 3.70 -4.22
C ALA A 176 2.53 4.47 -3.70
N HIS A 177 2.37 5.23 -2.62
CA HIS A 177 3.47 5.92 -1.95
C HIS A 177 4.48 4.93 -1.34
N VAL A 178 4.00 3.90 -0.64
CA VAL A 178 4.83 2.83 -0.09
C VAL A 178 5.62 2.13 -1.18
N VAL A 179 4.97 1.74 -2.29
CA VAL A 179 5.65 1.09 -3.42
C VAL A 179 6.73 2.00 -3.99
N ARG A 180 6.43 3.28 -4.23
CA ARG A 180 7.40 4.25 -4.75
C ARG A 180 8.59 4.40 -3.82
N ALA A 181 8.37 4.61 -2.52
CA ALA A 181 9.43 4.76 -1.53
C ALA A 181 10.36 3.53 -1.48
N GLN A 182 9.81 2.31 -1.58
CA GLN A 182 10.61 1.08 -1.61
C GLN A 182 11.42 0.93 -2.90
N VAL A 183 10.87 1.34 -4.04
CA VAL A 183 11.59 1.33 -5.33
C VAL A 183 12.72 2.36 -5.31
N ASP A 184 12.48 3.55 -4.80
CA ASP A 184 13.48 4.61 -4.73
C ASP A 184 14.61 4.25 -3.74
N ALA A 185 14.27 3.64 -2.60
CA ALA A 185 15.27 3.12 -1.66
C ALA A 185 16.15 2.02 -2.30
N ALA A 186 15.55 1.10 -3.06
CA ALA A 186 16.31 0.07 -3.75
C ALA A 186 17.27 0.65 -4.82
N ARG A 187 16.83 1.65 -5.56
CA ARG A 187 17.67 2.37 -6.54
C ARG A 187 18.81 3.14 -5.87
N ALA A 188 18.55 3.75 -4.72
CA ALA A 188 19.58 4.46 -3.95
C ALA A 188 20.68 3.50 -3.49
N VAL A 189 20.33 2.32 -2.99
CA VAL A 189 21.29 1.28 -2.59
C VAL A 189 22.11 0.81 -3.78
N GLU A 190 21.49 0.57 -4.94
CA GLU A 190 22.20 0.17 -6.16
C GLU A 190 23.17 1.27 -6.63
N THR A 191 22.76 2.52 -6.55
CA THR A 191 23.63 3.66 -6.90
C THR A 191 24.82 3.76 -5.94
N LEU A 192 24.63 3.55 -4.65
CA LEU A 192 25.73 3.52 -3.68
C LEU A 192 26.70 2.38 -4.01
N ARG A 193 26.17 1.19 -4.30
CA ARG A 193 26.95 0.03 -4.66
C ARG A 193 27.79 0.28 -5.92
N SER A 194 27.20 0.83 -6.97
CA SER A 194 27.92 1.11 -8.22
C SER A 194 29.05 2.13 -8.04
N LYS A 195 28.87 3.15 -7.19
CA LYS A 195 29.91 4.13 -6.87
C LYS A 195 31.08 3.51 -6.12
N MET A 196 30.82 2.59 -5.18
CA MET A 196 31.87 1.86 -4.46
C MET A 196 32.74 1.01 -5.39
N TYR A 197 32.14 0.35 -6.39
CA TYR A 197 32.88 -0.47 -7.35
C TYR A 197 33.63 0.36 -8.39
N ALA A 198 33.14 1.54 -8.77
CA ALA A 198 33.85 2.41 -9.71
C ALA A 198 35.19 2.94 -9.13
N HIS A 199 35.26 3.14 -7.82
CA HIS A 199 36.53 3.52 -7.14
C HIS A 199 37.57 2.39 -7.08
N LYS A 200 37.16 1.13 -7.25
CA LYS A 200 38.09 -0.03 -7.23
C LYS A 200 38.74 -0.32 -8.59
N SER A 201 38.25 0.29 -9.65
CA SER A 201 38.76 0.10 -11.02
C SER A 201 39.73 1.18 -11.49
N LEU A 202 40.06 2.13 -10.64
CA LEU A 202 41.09 3.16 -10.82
C LEU A 202 42.35 2.83 -9.99
#